data_cc3dc354ee590644941f94fd6df4a8bb
#
_entry.id   cc3dc354ee590644941f94fd6df4a8bb
#
_cell.length_a   1.000
_cell.length_b   1.000
_cell.length_c   1.000
_cell.angle_alpha   90.00
_cell.angle_beta   90.00
_cell.angle_gamma   90.00
#
_symmetry.space_group_name_H-M   'P 1'
#
loop_
_entity.id
_entity.type
_entity.pdbx_description
1 polymer ?
#
loop_
_entity_poly.entity_id
_entity_poly.type
_entity_poly.pdbx_seq_one_letter_code
_entity_poly.pdbx_strand_id
1 'polypeptide(L)'
;MDIFVFSYNRGDFLKNCVDSLLRHAPDSRICIVDDRSTCPDTQAYLSALPPGVELMLGQVKDGARHGGLYNNMQLALDNSRSELVFFIQDDMQVVRDIDQQDQDYIEAFFAQYPNAAFLHPMFLRGRRNRRDRRITQLADNFPVYFRHQPEKKTQRDLSYVDGVIAHAGRLKAKDWQFVEGEAANADQAAPLFGKMGIWPHPVAMFLPEVPVYRGKHKTRAVQLAERWAGTEPKAFLPMTAEQVASMRSRDLQILPVAEDFLQCSVPVKRPFHYSVVNVYPALRVWHKLTQWLRR
;
A
#
# COMPACT_ATOMS: atom_id res chain seq x y z
N MET A 1 16.49 -3.42 4.83
CA MET A 1 15.47 -2.37 4.57
C MET A 1 14.66 -2.12 5.83
N ASP A 2 14.26 -0.88 6.11
CA ASP A 2 13.27 -0.60 7.16
C ASP A 2 11.86 -0.69 6.58
N ILE A 3 10.93 -1.31 7.31
CA ILE A 3 9.52 -1.41 6.94
C ILE A 3 8.69 -0.72 8.02
N PHE A 4 7.96 0.32 7.63
CA PHE A 4 7.09 1.05 8.54
C PHE A 4 5.62 0.74 8.24
N VAL A 5 4.92 0.20 9.24
CA VAL A 5 3.50 -0.17 9.16
C VAL A 5 2.66 0.90 9.85
N PHE A 6 1.86 1.63 9.09
CA PHE A 6 0.96 2.66 9.65
C PHE A 6 -0.35 2.04 10.08
N SER A 7 -0.74 2.29 11.32
CA SER A 7 -1.92 1.68 11.94
C SER A 7 -2.79 2.68 12.67
N TYR A 8 -4.12 2.45 12.58
CA TYR A 8 -5.09 3.12 13.43
C TYR A 8 -6.37 2.30 13.59
N ASN A 9 -6.65 1.82 14.82
CA ASN A 9 -7.90 1.17 15.22
C ASN A 9 -8.33 -0.04 14.34
N ARG A 10 -7.36 -0.86 13.86
CA ARG A 10 -7.57 -2.03 13.01
C ARG A 10 -6.67 -3.20 13.43
N GLY A 11 -6.82 -3.68 14.68
CA GLY A 11 -5.95 -4.70 15.27
C GLY A 11 -5.78 -5.95 14.41
N ASP A 12 -6.87 -6.52 13.87
CA ASP A 12 -6.81 -7.74 13.05
C ASP A 12 -6.11 -7.51 11.71
N PHE A 13 -6.34 -6.35 11.08
CA PHE A 13 -5.65 -5.97 9.85
C PHE A 13 -4.16 -5.75 10.10
N LEU A 14 -3.83 -5.02 11.17
CA LEU A 14 -2.46 -4.80 11.60
C LEU A 14 -1.74 -6.13 11.84
N LYS A 15 -2.39 -7.05 12.57
CA LYS A 15 -1.84 -8.38 12.82
C LYS A 15 -1.58 -9.13 11.52
N ASN A 16 -2.52 -9.16 10.58
CA ASN A 16 -2.34 -9.81 9.28
C ASN A 16 -1.18 -9.18 8.48
N CYS A 17 -1.08 -7.86 8.47
CA CYS A 17 0.03 -7.17 7.81
C CYS A 17 1.37 -7.55 8.42
N VAL A 18 1.51 -7.46 9.74
CA VAL A 18 2.76 -7.77 10.47
C VAL A 18 3.12 -9.25 10.32
N ASP A 19 2.16 -10.17 10.47
CA ASP A 19 2.41 -11.62 10.29
C ASP A 19 2.94 -11.91 8.87
N SER A 20 2.42 -11.21 7.86
CA SER A 20 2.91 -11.36 6.48
C SER A 20 4.33 -10.82 6.31
N LEU A 21 4.69 -9.73 6.97
CA LEU A 21 6.03 -9.16 6.96
C LEU A 21 7.04 -10.06 7.66
N LEU A 22 6.70 -10.57 8.85
CA LEU A 22 7.56 -11.50 9.59
C LEU A 22 7.84 -12.78 8.79
N ARG A 23 6.87 -13.23 8.00
CA ARG A 23 7.02 -14.41 7.14
C ARG A 23 7.87 -14.15 5.91
N HIS A 24 7.66 -13.01 5.25
CA HIS A 24 8.15 -12.76 3.89
C HIS A 24 9.30 -11.74 3.80
N ALA A 25 9.63 -11.08 4.90
CA ALA A 25 10.71 -10.11 5.00
C ALA A 25 11.46 -10.23 6.35
N PRO A 26 11.90 -11.44 6.75
CA PRO A 26 12.42 -11.70 8.10
C PRO A 26 13.68 -10.89 8.43
N ASP A 27 14.48 -10.54 7.43
CA ASP A 27 15.73 -9.77 7.60
C ASP A 27 15.50 -8.24 7.60
N SER A 28 14.26 -7.80 7.56
CA SER A 28 13.90 -6.39 7.59
C SER A 28 13.58 -5.92 9.00
N ARG A 29 13.97 -4.69 9.32
CA ARG A 29 13.49 -4.02 10.53
C ARG A 29 12.04 -3.63 10.35
N ILE A 30 11.15 -4.17 11.18
CA ILE A 30 9.71 -3.88 11.13
C ILE A 30 9.37 -2.94 12.28
N CYS A 31 8.79 -1.78 11.97
CA CYS A 31 8.36 -0.80 12.95
C CYS A 31 6.91 -0.38 12.68
N ILE A 32 6.05 -0.60 13.65
CA ILE A 32 4.66 -0.11 13.62
C ILE A 32 4.67 1.35 14.05
N VAL A 33 4.02 2.20 13.28
CA VAL A 33 3.74 3.60 13.64
C VAL A 33 2.24 3.73 13.87
N ASP A 34 1.85 3.65 15.14
CA ASP A 34 0.44 3.67 15.53
C ASP A 34 -0.04 5.11 15.82
N ASP A 35 -1.13 5.50 15.18
CA ASP A 35 -1.74 6.83 15.30
C ASP A 35 -2.59 6.95 16.59
N ARG A 36 -2.09 6.42 17.70
CA ARG A 36 -2.73 6.39 19.02
C ARG A 36 -4.10 5.72 19.01
N SER A 37 -4.09 4.48 18.58
CA SER A 37 -5.29 3.63 18.57
C SER A 37 -5.97 3.58 19.93
N THR A 38 -7.29 3.67 19.92
CA THR A 38 -8.14 3.58 21.12
C THR A 38 -8.99 2.32 21.15
N CYS A 39 -9.03 1.56 20.05
CA CYS A 39 -9.76 0.30 19.97
C CYS A 39 -9.09 -0.76 20.86
N PRO A 40 -9.84 -1.44 21.77
CA PRO A 40 -9.27 -2.42 22.70
C PRO A 40 -8.48 -3.53 22.00
N ASP A 41 -8.98 -4.07 20.88
CA ASP A 41 -8.33 -5.14 20.13
C ASP A 41 -6.98 -4.69 19.55
N THR A 42 -6.91 -3.45 19.05
CA THR A 42 -5.65 -2.89 18.57
C THR A 42 -4.67 -2.66 19.71
N GLN A 43 -5.13 -2.12 20.83
CA GLN A 43 -4.28 -1.90 22.02
C GLN A 43 -3.78 -3.23 22.58
N ALA A 44 -4.61 -4.25 22.63
CA ALA A 44 -4.21 -5.59 23.06
C ALA A 44 -3.10 -6.16 22.16
N TYR A 45 -3.22 -6.03 20.84
CA TYR A 45 -2.18 -6.45 19.90
C TYR A 45 -0.88 -5.65 20.09
N LEU A 46 -0.98 -4.31 20.20
CA LEU A 46 0.20 -3.45 20.39
C LEU A 46 0.93 -3.69 21.70
N SER A 47 0.23 -4.15 22.74
CA SER A 47 0.83 -4.50 24.03
C SER A 47 1.54 -5.85 24.05
N ALA A 48 1.31 -6.71 23.04
CA ALA A 48 1.83 -8.07 22.92
C ALA A 48 2.44 -8.32 21.54
N LEU A 49 3.28 -7.40 21.07
CA LEU A 49 3.91 -7.49 19.76
C LEU A 49 4.86 -8.69 19.66
N PRO A 50 4.97 -9.30 18.47
CA PRO A 50 5.97 -10.32 18.21
C PRO A 50 7.40 -9.83 18.48
N PRO A 51 8.33 -10.70 18.89
CA PRO A 51 9.73 -10.35 19.06
C PRO A 51 10.32 -9.73 17.79
N GLY A 52 11.10 -8.67 17.94
CA GLY A 52 11.75 -7.97 16.82
C GLY A 52 10.89 -6.92 16.09
N VAL A 53 9.61 -6.79 16.47
CA VAL A 53 8.74 -5.71 15.95
C VAL A 53 8.81 -4.51 16.90
N GLU A 54 9.21 -3.36 16.35
CA GLU A 54 9.28 -2.09 17.10
C GLU A 54 7.94 -1.36 17.05
N LEU A 55 7.66 -0.54 18.06
CA LEU A 55 6.49 0.33 18.13
C LEU A 55 6.92 1.79 18.30
N MET A 56 6.39 2.63 17.42
CA MET A 56 6.43 4.09 17.54
C MET A 56 5.02 4.63 17.69
N LEU A 57 4.81 5.53 18.65
CA LEU A 57 3.53 6.23 18.78
C LEU A 57 3.56 7.51 17.94
N GLY A 58 2.56 7.66 17.11
CA GLY A 58 2.38 8.83 16.28
C GLY A 58 2.18 10.11 17.08
N GLN A 59 2.48 11.24 16.46
CA GLN A 59 2.23 12.55 17.03
C GLN A 59 0.76 12.92 16.83
N VAL A 60 0.10 13.36 17.90
CA VAL A 60 -1.26 13.89 17.81
C VAL A 60 -1.20 15.23 17.08
N LYS A 61 -1.99 15.33 16.00
CA LYS A 61 -2.27 16.60 15.34
C LYS A 61 -3.77 16.87 15.41
N ASP A 62 -4.13 17.82 16.24
CA ASP A 62 -5.52 18.26 16.35
C ASP A 62 -6.03 18.80 15.00
N GLY A 63 -7.24 18.37 14.63
CA GLY A 63 -7.90 18.84 13.41
C GLY A 63 -7.43 18.25 12.08
N ALA A 64 -6.54 17.26 12.07
CA ALA A 64 -6.11 16.64 10.82
C ALA A 64 -7.25 15.81 10.17
N ARG A 65 -7.51 16.08 8.89
CA ARG A 65 -8.58 15.43 8.11
C ARG A 65 -8.38 13.91 7.96
N HIS A 66 -7.13 13.45 7.95
CA HIS A 66 -6.72 12.06 7.75
C HIS A 66 -6.01 11.46 8.97
N GLY A 67 -6.29 11.97 10.18
CA GLY A 67 -5.56 11.60 11.38
C GLY A 67 -4.10 12.05 11.30
N GLY A 68 -3.21 11.32 11.92
CA GLY A 68 -1.78 11.60 11.94
C GLY A 68 -0.98 10.99 10.79
N LEU A 69 -1.61 10.34 9.79
CA LEU A 69 -0.90 9.53 8.78
C LEU A 69 0.33 10.22 8.19
N TYR A 70 0.19 11.41 7.63
CA TYR A 70 1.31 12.09 6.96
C TYR A 70 2.40 12.54 7.94
N ASN A 71 2.03 12.95 9.15
CA ASN A 71 2.99 13.24 10.21
C ASN A 71 3.71 11.97 10.68
N ASN A 72 2.97 10.85 10.76
CA ASN A 72 3.53 9.55 11.11
C ASN A 72 4.48 9.03 10.03
N MET A 73 4.21 9.31 8.77
CA MET A 73 5.13 9.02 7.67
C MET A 73 6.39 9.88 7.73
N GLN A 74 6.26 11.16 8.09
CA GLN A 74 7.43 12.01 8.32
C GLN A 74 8.25 11.49 9.49
N LEU A 75 7.59 11.14 10.61
CA LEU A 75 8.23 10.54 11.78
C LEU A 75 8.99 9.25 11.39
N ALA A 76 8.38 8.39 10.56
CA ALA A 76 9.00 7.17 10.06
C ALA A 76 10.23 7.47 9.20
N LEU A 77 10.13 8.42 8.26
CA LEU A 77 11.24 8.85 7.42
C LEU A 77 12.40 9.40 8.26
N ASP A 78 12.11 10.27 9.23
CA ASP A 78 13.13 10.90 10.08
C ASP A 78 13.86 9.87 10.96
N ASN A 79 13.16 8.80 11.36
CA ASN A 79 13.69 7.70 12.18
C ASN A 79 14.17 6.49 11.35
N SER A 80 14.21 6.59 10.04
CA SER A 80 14.75 5.51 9.20
C SER A 80 16.26 5.36 9.41
N ARG A 81 16.70 4.09 9.55
CA ARG A 81 18.10 3.68 9.74
C ARG A 81 18.71 3.15 8.44
N SER A 82 17.86 2.71 7.51
CA SER A 82 18.28 2.19 6.20
C SER A 82 18.07 3.25 5.11
N GLU A 83 18.87 3.17 4.05
CA GLU A 83 18.66 4.01 2.86
C GLU A 83 17.36 3.69 2.13
N LEU A 84 16.90 2.44 2.22
CA LEU A 84 15.64 1.99 1.64
C LEU A 84 14.60 1.76 2.72
N VAL A 85 13.42 2.32 2.52
CA VAL A 85 12.27 2.19 3.42
C VAL A 85 11.05 1.71 2.64
N PHE A 86 10.27 0.82 3.24
CA PHE A 86 8.98 0.40 2.71
C PHE A 86 7.87 0.95 3.60
N PHE A 87 7.07 1.87 3.07
CA PHE A 87 5.90 2.42 3.74
C PHE A 87 4.66 1.59 3.37
N ILE A 88 4.04 0.95 4.36
CA ILE A 88 2.89 0.07 4.18
C ILE A 88 1.81 0.39 5.21
N GLN A 89 0.53 0.21 4.87
CA GLN A 89 -0.58 0.36 5.82
C GLN A 89 -1.06 -0.99 6.35
N ASP A 90 -1.79 -0.94 7.46
CA ASP A 90 -2.36 -2.11 8.15
C ASP A 90 -3.29 -2.96 7.26
N ASP A 91 -3.90 -2.38 6.23
CA ASP A 91 -4.79 -3.06 5.28
C ASP A 91 -4.10 -3.58 4.01
N MET A 92 -2.79 -3.74 4.07
CA MET A 92 -1.98 -4.35 3.02
C MET A 92 -1.37 -5.67 3.50
N GLN A 93 -0.96 -6.50 2.56
CA GLN A 93 -0.31 -7.77 2.85
C GLN A 93 0.85 -8.00 1.88
N VAL A 94 2.00 -8.43 2.42
CA VAL A 94 3.08 -9.01 1.62
C VAL A 94 2.71 -10.46 1.32
N VAL A 95 2.80 -10.87 0.07
CA VAL A 95 2.21 -12.15 -0.41
C VAL A 95 3.24 -13.17 -0.86
N ARG A 96 4.52 -12.79 -0.92
CA ARG A 96 5.65 -13.65 -1.25
C ARG A 96 6.94 -13.13 -0.61
N ASP A 97 7.94 -13.97 -0.52
CA ASP A 97 9.24 -13.59 0.03
C ASP A 97 9.89 -12.46 -0.75
N ILE A 98 10.50 -11.54 0.00
CA ILE A 98 11.40 -10.50 -0.50
C ILE A 98 12.81 -11.07 -0.38
N ASP A 99 13.25 -11.77 -1.42
CA ASP A 99 14.53 -12.47 -1.45
C ASP A 99 15.70 -11.60 -1.91
N GLN A 100 16.90 -12.17 -2.00
CA GLN A 100 18.09 -11.44 -2.42
C GLN A 100 17.95 -10.88 -3.85
N GLN A 101 17.32 -11.62 -4.77
CA GLN A 101 17.07 -11.13 -6.13
C GLN A 101 16.20 -9.87 -6.15
N ASP A 102 15.26 -9.78 -5.23
CA ASP A 102 14.41 -8.61 -5.06
C ASP A 102 15.19 -7.42 -4.51
N GLN A 103 16.08 -7.66 -3.53
CA GLN A 103 16.94 -6.61 -2.99
C GLN A 103 17.90 -6.09 -4.04
N ASP A 104 18.56 -6.97 -4.79
CA ASP A 104 19.46 -6.62 -5.89
C ASP A 104 18.72 -5.80 -6.97
N TYR A 105 17.47 -6.17 -7.29
CA TYR A 105 16.64 -5.43 -8.21
C TYR A 105 16.32 -4.01 -7.72
N ILE A 106 15.95 -3.86 -6.44
CA ILE A 106 15.61 -2.55 -5.86
C ILE A 106 16.84 -1.64 -5.89
N GLU A 107 18.00 -2.15 -5.50
CA GLU A 107 19.27 -1.41 -5.54
C GLU A 107 19.64 -1.02 -6.98
N ALA A 108 19.55 -1.97 -7.92
CA ALA A 108 19.82 -1.71 -9.34
C ALA A 108 18.85 -0.68 -9.94
N PHE A 109 17.57 -0.71 -9.56
CA PHE A 109 16.59 0.30 -9.98
C PHE A 109 17.03 1.70 -9.52
N PHE A 110 17.36 1.89 -8.25
CA PHE A 110 17.79 3.18 -7.75
C PHE A 110 19.15 3.60 -8.30
N ALA A 111 20.05 2.68 -8.60
CA ALA A 111 21.31 2.98 -9.28
C ALA A 111 21.08 3.45 -10.74
N GLN A 112 20.20 2.76 -11.47
CA GLN A 112 19.86 3.10 -12.86
C GLN A 112 19.12 4.45 -12.98
N TYR A 113 18.29 4.78 -11.99
CA TYR A 113 17.50 6.01 -11.96
C TYR A 113 17.87 6.89 -10.75
N PRO A 114 19.02 7.62 -10.82
CA PRO A 114 19.59 8.34 -9.67
C PRO A 114 18.68 9.47 -9.13
N ASN A 115 17.76 9.97 -9.95
CA ASN A 115 16.77 10.97 -9.50
C ASN A 115 15.50 10.34 -8.91
N ALA A 116 15.23 9.05 -9.16
CA ALA A 116 14.03 8.41 -8.61
C ALA A 116 14.16 8.24 -7.09
N ALA A 117 13.08 8.53 -6.36
CA ALA A 117 13.02 8.28 -4.93
C ALA A 117 11.94 7.26 -4.55
N PHE A 118 11.14 6.78 -5.50
CA PHE A 118 10.00 5.91 -5.22
C PHE A 118 9.88 4.77 -6.23
N LEU A 119 9.62 3.57 -5.73
CA LEU A 119 9.33 2.35 -6.49
C LEU A 119 8.03 1.72 -5.96
N HIS A 120 7.06 1.47 -6.82
CA HIS A 120 5.78 0.86 -6.47
C HIS A 120 5.87 -0.67 -6.48
N PRO A 121 5.82 -1.34 -5.32
CA PRO A 121 5.99 -2.79 -5.19
C PRO A 121 4.67 -3.57 -5.19
N MET A 122 3.54 -2.92 -5.48
CA MET A 122 2.22 -3.50 -5.36
C MET A 122 1.74 -4.11 -6.68
N PHE A 123 0.95 -5.19 -6.59
CA PHE A 123 0.20 -5.69 -7.74
C PHE A 123 -0.76 -4.63 -8.29
N LEU A 124 -0.94 -4.63 -9.60
CA LEU A 124 -1.95 -3.80 -10.25
C LEU A 124 -3.35 -4.39 -10.06
N ARG A 125 -4.36 -3.54 -10.06
CA ARG A 125 -5.75 -3.94 -9.81
C ARG A 125 -6.47 -4.33 -11.10
N GLY A 126 -7.09 -5.51 -11.16
CA GLY A 126 -7.83 -5.97 -12.34
C GLY A 126 -8.93 -5.02 -12.82
N ARG A 127 -9.58 -4.32 -11.89
CA ARG A 127 -10.57 -3.27 -12.23
C ARG A 127 -10.02 -2.14 -13.09
N ARG A 128 -8.73 -1.91 -13.07
CA ARG A 128 -8.04 -0.83 -13.80
C ARG A 128 -7.21 -1.36 -14.96
N ASN A 129 -7.16 -2.67 -15.18
CA ASN A 129 -6.29 -3.33 -16.13
C ASN A 129 -6.37 -2.71 -17.54
N ARG A 130 -7.61 -2.47 -18.07
CA ARG A 130 -7.78 -1.85 -19.40
C ARG A 130 -7.14 -0.46 -19.48
N ARG A 131 -7.23 0.33 -18.42
CA ARG A 131 -6.60 1.65 -18.35
C ARG A 131 -5.09 1.51 -18.18
N ASP A 132 -4.66 0.67 -17.24
CA ASP A 132 -3.26 0.52 -16.89
C ASP A 132 -2.45 0.00 -18.09
N ARG A 133 -2.96 -0.94 -18.88
CA ARG A 133 -2.37 -1.37 -20.15
C ARG A 133 -2.16 -0.22 -21.15
N ARG A 134 -3.03 0.77 -21.14
CA ARG A 134 -2.94 1.91 -22.08
C ARG A 134 -1.92 2.95 -21.67
N ILE A 135 -1.70 3.11 -20.35
CA ILE A 135 -0.89 4.22 -19.80
C ILE A 135 0.43 3.76 -19.20
N THR A 136 0.70 2.47 -19.16
CA THR A 136 1.91 1.90 -18.55
C THR A 136 2.78 1.28 -19.64
N GLN A 137 4.07 1.61 -19.63
CA GLN A 137 5.05 1.11 -20.59
C GLN A 137 6.23 0.52 -19.83
N LEU A 138 6.79 -0.57 -20.37
CA LEU A 138 8.07 -1.11 -19.96
C LEU A 138 9.17 -0.17 -20.45
N ALA A 139 10.15 0.10 -19.60
CA ALA A 139 11.32 0.89 -19.99
C ALA A 139 12.28 0.06 -20.85
N ASP A 140 12.96 0.70 -21.79
CA ASP A 140 13.88 0.02 -22.72
C ASP A 140 15.17 -0.46 -22.07
N ASN A 141 15.67 0.30 -21.05
CA ASN A 141 17.01 0.11 -20.49
C ASN A 141 17.04 -0.65 -19.16
N PHE A 142 15.90 -0.92 -18.58
CA PHE A 142 15.77 -1.60 -17.27
C PHE A 142 14.37 -2.19 -17.15
N PRO A 143 14.20 -3.40 -16.59
CA PRO A 143 12.90 -4.04 -16.46
C PRO A 143 12.02 -3.38 -15.40
N VAL A 144 11.51 -2.19 -15.67
CA VAL A 144 10.60 -1.40 -14.84
C VAL A 144 9.51 -0.79 -15.70
N TYR A 145 8.31 -0.66 -15.15
CA TYR A 145 7.25 0.07 -15.85
C TYR A 145 7.19 1.51 -15.36
N PHE A 146 6.86 2.40 -16.30
CA PHE A 146 6.48 3.78 -16.00
C PHE A 146 5.14 4.11 -16.62
N ARG A 147 4.38 4.99 -15.98
CA ARG A 147 3.23 5.59 -16.62
C ARG A 147 3.68 6.70 -17.55
N HIS A 148 3.35 6.58 -18.84
CA HIS A 148 3.65 7.63 -19.78
C HIS A 148 2.62 8.75 -19.66
N GLN A 149 3.08 9.98 -19.86
CA GLN A 149 2.25 11.17 -19.80
C GLN A 149 1.36 11.32 -21.05
N PRO A 150 0.25 12.10 -20.94
CA PRO A 150 0.34 13.49 -20.53
C PRO A 150 -0.55 13.95 -19.38
N GLU A 151 -1.28 13.10 -18.72
CA GLU A 151 -2.29 13.61 -17.79
C GLU A 151 -1.82 13.57 -16.33
N LYS A 152 -1.86 14.73 -15.62
CA LYS A 152 -1.68 14.79 -14.15
C LYS A 152 -2.48 13.74 -13.39
N LYS A 153 -3.60 13.28 -13.95
CA LYS A 153 -4.43 12.20 -13.40
C LYS A 153 -3.77 10.82 -13.40
N THR A 154 -2.85 10.52 -14.31
CA THR A 154 -2.24 9.19 -14.41
C THR A 154 -1.24 8.90 -13.30
N GLN A 155 -0.57 9.92 -12.77
CA GLN A 155 0.34 9.79 -11.64
C GLN A 155 -0.40 9.66 -10.30
N ARG A 156 -1.59 10.26 -10.17
CA ARG A 156 -2.42 10.21 -8.95
C ARG A 156 -2.95 8.83 -8.59
N ASP A 157 -2.78 7.84 -9.48
CA ASP A 157 -3.18 6.46 -9.23
C ASP A 157 -2.06 5.58 -8.63
N LEU A 158 -0.85 6.14 -8.52
CA LEU A 158 0.25 5.58 -7.76
C LEU A 158 0.39 6.39 -6.47
N SER A 159 0.38 5.72 -5.34
CA SER A 159 0.56 6.39 -4.06
C SER A 159 2.04 6.69 -3.84
N TYR A 160 2.37 7.94 -3.54
CA TYR A 160 3.69 8.37 -3.09
C TYR A 160 3.76 8.42 -1.55
N VAL A 161 2.80 7.79 -0.92
CA VAL A 161 2.58 7.82 0.52
C VAL A 161 2.73 6.43 1.10
N ASP A 162 1.96 5.46 0.59
CA ASP A 162 1.87 4.12 1.12
C ASP A 162 1.91 3.05 0.01
N GLY A 163 2.22 1.81 0.38
CA GLY A 163 2.45 0.75 -0.59
C GLY A 163 3.61 1.08 -1.53
N VAL A 164 4.68 1.68 -1.01
CA VAL A 164 5.79 2.21 -1.79
C VAL A 164 7.13 1.95 -1.10
N ILE A 165 8.13 1.54 -1.87
CA ILE A 165 9.53 1.54 -1.45
C ILE A 165 10.11 2.89 -1.81
N ALA A 166 10.72 3.57 -0.82
CA ALA A 166 11.32 4.88 -1.00
C ALA A 166 12.81 4.87 -0.64
N HIS A 167 13.59 5.70 -1.33
CA HIS A 167 14.98 5.94 -1.00
C HIS A 167 15.09 7.10 0.00
N ALA A 168 15.16 6.75 1.29
CA ALA A 168 15.13 7.70 2.40
C ALA A 168 16.23 8.78 2.29
N GLY A 169 17.44 8.38 1.89
CA GLY A 169 18.54 9.34 1.70
C GLY A 169 18.23 10.43 0.67
N ARG A 170 17.58 10.08 -0.44
CA ARG A 170 17.17 11.05 -1.48
C ARG A 170 16.03 11.95 -1.03
N LEU A 171 15.08 11.39 -0.28
CA LEU A 171 14.00 12.18 0.31
C LEU A 171 14.57 13.21 1.28
N LYS A 172 15.43 12.77 2.22
CA LYS A 172 16.09 13.66 3.19
C LYS A 172 16.97 14.72 2.50
N ALA A 173 17.72 14.36 1.46
CA ALA A 173 18.57 15.29 0.71
C ALA A 173 17.78 16.38 -0.05
N LYS A 174 16.48 16.20 -0.25
CA LYS A 174 15.56 17.17 -0.88
C LYS A 174 14.62 17.84 0.13
N ASP A 175 14.87 17.69 1.44
CA ASP A 175 14.03 18.22 2.51
C ASP A 175 12.56 17.82 2.33
N TRP A 176 12.32 16.58 1.86
CA TRP A 176 10.99 16.09 1.59
C TRP A 176 10.11 16.13 2.84
N GLN A 177 8.90 16.66 2.68
CA GLN A 177 7.88 16.68 3.72
C GLN A 177 6.61 16.03 3.21
N PHE A 178 6.09 15.06 3.95
CA PHE A 178 4.78 14.51 3.65
C PHE A 178 3.69 15.53 3.96
N VAL A 179 2.91 15.89 2.96
CA VAL A 179 1.79 16.84 3.06
C VAL A 179 0.45 16.13 3.06
N GLU A 180 -0.59 16.78 3.54
CA GLU A 180 -1.93 16.19 3.59
C GLU A 180 -2.48 15.93 2.17
N GLY A 181 -2.77 14.67 1.86
CA GLY A 181 -3.41 14.21 0.62
C GLY A 181 -2.43 13.54 -0.36
N GLU A 182 -2.84 12.36 -0.86
CA GLU A 182 -2.05 11.59 -1.84
C GLU A 182 -1.73 12.40 -3.11
N ALA A 183 -2.72 13.17 -3.60
CA ALA A 183 -2.53 13.98 -4.80
C ALA A 183 -1.50 15.10 -4.60
N ALA A 184 -1.46 15.72 -3.42
CA ALA A 184 -0.49 16.76 -3.11
C ALA A 184 0.93 16.18 -3.03
N ASN A 185 1.09 15.00 -2.41
CA ASN A 185 2.39 14.31 -2.41
C ASN A 185 2.84 13.91 -3.82
N ALA A 186 1.93 13.45 -4.68
CA ALA A 186 2.26 13.14 -6.07
C ALA A 186 2.66 14.40 -6.87
N ASP A 187 1.95 15.51 -6.67
CA ASP A 187 2.21 16.78 -7.37
C ASP A 187 3.57 17.38 -6.96
N GLN A 188 4.00 17.22 -5.69
CA GLN A 188 5.34 17.66 -5.25
C GLN A 188 6.45 16.67 -5.61
N ALA A 189 6.18 15.36 -5.66
CA ALA A 189 7.17 14.34 -5.99
C ALA A 189 7.62 14.41 -7.46
N ALA A 190 6.70 14.67 -8.37
CA ALA A 190 6.96 14.62 -9.80
C ALA A 190 8.10 15.56 -10.28
N PRO A 191 8.16 16.84 -9.89
CA PRO A 191 9.27 17.73 -10.27
C PRO A 191 10.59 17.39 -9.57
N LEU A 192 10.56 16.77 -8.38
CA LEU A 192 11.77 16.48 -7.61
C LEU A 192 12.41 15.16 -8.01
N PHE A 193 11.61 14.13 -8.27
CA PHE A 193 12.06 12.75 -8.42
C PHE A 193 11.66 12.10 -9.75
N GLY A 194 10.94 12.84 -10.60
CA GLY A 194 10.43 12.29 -11.85
C GLY A 194 9.30 11.29 -11.65
N LYS A 195 9.26 10.28 -12.50
CA LYS A 195 8.20 9.26 -12.49
C LYS A 195 8.52 8.16 -11.48
N MET A 196 7.50 7.70 -10.76
CA MET A 196 7.61 6.49 -9.94
C MET A 196 7.74 5.25 -10.84
N GLY A 197 8.74 4.42 -10.57
CA GLY A 197 8.84 3.09 -11.16
C GLY A 197 7.75 2.16 -10.61
N ILE A 198 7.24 1.26 -11.45
CA ILE A 198 6.35 0.16 -11.02
C ILE A 198 7.14 -1.13 -11.19
N TRP A 199 7.28 -1.85 -10.10
CA TRP A 199 8.07 -3.09 -10.09
C TRP A 199 7.36 -4.20 -10.87
N PRO A 200 8.01 -4.86 -11.84
CA PRO A 200 7.41 -5.95 -12.59
C PRO A 200 7.06 -7.19 -11.75
N HIS A 201 7.78 -7.40 -10.66
CA HIS A 201 7.61 -8.56 -9.79
C HIS A 201 7.11 -8.15 -8.39
N PRO A 202 5.85 -7.66 -8.29
CA PRO A 202 5.33 -7.09 -7.06
C PRO A 202 5.35 -8.09 -5.91
N VAL A 203 5.41 -7.55 -4.69
CA VAL A 203 5.49 -8.32 -3.44
C VAL A 203 4.28 -8.15 -2.54
N ALA A 204 3.46 -7.12 -2.77
CA ALA A 204 2.37 -6.80 -1.84
C ALA A 204 1.09 -6.40 -2.57
N MET A 205 -0.03 -6.43 -1.84
CA MET A 205 -1.33 -5.99 -2.33
C MET A 205 -2.19 -5.47 -1.19
N PHE A 206 -3.09 -4.53 -1.50
CA PHE A 206 -4.18 -4.13 -0.63
C PHE A 206 -5.16 -5.28 -0.43
N LEU A 207 -5.58 -5.53 0.80
CA LEU A 207 -6.62 -6.51 1.07
C LEU A 207 -7.93 -6.13 0.35
N PRO A 208 -8.69 -7.11 -0.12
CA PRO A 208 -9.99 -6.85 -0.72
C PRO A 208 -11.06 -6.63 0.34
N GLU A 209 -12.10 -5.89 -0.06
CA GLU A 209 -13.33 -5.70 0.70
C GLU A 209 -13.11 -5.13 2.11
N VAL A 210 -12.13 -4.23 2.23
CA VAL A 210 -11.80 -3.55 3.48
C VAL A 210 -13.00 -2.73 3.96
N PRO A 211 -13.39 -2.84 5.24
CA PRO A 211 -14.42 -2.01 5.83
C PRO A 211 -14.02 -0.54 5.82
N VAL A 212 -15.01 0.34 5.82
CA VAL A 212 -14.75 1.77 5.84
C VAL A 212 -14.07 2.14 7.16
N TYR A 213 -13.01 2.93 7.03
CA TYR A 213 -12.20 3.40 8.13
C TYR A 213 -13.03 3.94 9.31
N ARG A 214 -12.69 3.50 10.53
CA ARG A 214 -13.31 3.95 11.76
C ARG A 214 -12.97 5.43 11.98
N GLY A 215 -13.96 6.26 12.23
CA GLY A 215 -13.81 7.73 12.35
C GLY A 215 -14.48 8.49 11.21
N LYS A 216 -14.73 7.90 10.05
CA LYS A 216 -15.63 8.48 9.05
C LYS A 216 -17.07 8.11 9.35
N HIS A 217 -17.97 9.06 9.17
CA HIS A 217 -19.40 8.76 9.27
C HIS A 217 -19.79 7.68 8.26
N LYS A 218 -20.11 6.48 8.78
CA LYS A 218 -20.61 5.38 7.96
C LYS A 218 -22.04 5.67 7.54
N THR A 219 -22.29 5.69 6.23
CA THR A 219 -23.68 5.72 5.73
C THR A 219 -24.35 4.36 6.01
N ARG A 220 -25.68 4.33 6.03
CA ARG A 220 -26.43 3.06 6.18
C ARG A 220 -26.05 2.03 5.12
N ALA A 221 -25.77 2.48 3.89
CA ALA A 221 -25.28 1.62 2.81
C ALA A 221 -23.96 0.93 3.14
N VAL A 222 -23.00 1.68 3.75
CA VAL A 222 -21.72 1.11 4.20
C VAL A 222 -21.93 0.11 5.32
N GLN A 223 -22.73 0.46 6.35
CA GLN A 223 -23.03 -0.44 7.47
C GLN A 223 -23.68 -1.76 6.98
N LEU A 224 -24.58 -1.68 6.00
CA LEU A 224 -25.20 -2.85 5.40
C LEU A 224 -24.20 -3.69 4.61
N ALA A 225 -23.31 -3.06 3.84
CA ALA A 225 -22.26 -3.76 3.10
C ALA A 225 -21.30 -4.49 4.05
N GLU A 226 -20.86 -3.84 5.14
CA GLU A 226 -20.02 -4.47 6.17
C GLU A 226 -20.72 -5.62 6.87
N ARG A 227 -22.03 -5.49 7.14
CA ARG A 227 -22.82 -6.57 7.74
C ARG A 227 -22.93 -7.80 6.84
N TRP A 228 -23.00 -7.60 5.52
CA TRP A 228 -23.12 -8.71 4.56
C TRP A 228 -21.76 -9.35 4.24
N ALA A 229 -20.72 -8.55 4.14
CA ALA A 229 -19.38 -9.03 3.76
C ALA A 229 -18.52 -9.48 4.95
N GLY A 230 -18.88 -9.08 6.17
CA GLY A 230 -18.02 -9.16 7.34
C GLY A 230 -17.06 -7.98 7.42
N THR A 231 -16.36 -7.87 8.56
CA THR A 231 -15.38 -6.81 8.84
C THR A 231 -13.98 -7.34 9.04
N GLU A 232 -13.79 -8.65 8.97
CA GLU A 232 -12.51 -9.33 9.14
C GLU A 232 -11.61 -9.17 7.91
N PRO A 233 -10.28 -9.22 8.07
CA PRO A 233 -9.35 -9.21 6.96
C PRO A 233 -9.57 -10.41 6.03
N LYS A 234 -9.74 -10.16 4.75
CA LYS A 234 -9.80 -11.21 3.72
C LYS A 234 -8.40 -11.42 3.16
N ALA A 235 -7.60 -12.14 3.94
CA ALA A 235 -6.20 -12.34 3.66
C ALA A 235 -5.96 -13.10 2.36
N PHE A 236 -4.91 -12.74 1.65
CA PHE A 236 -4.39 -13.54 0.55
C PHE A 236 -3.64 -14.76 1.10
N LEU A 237 -3.76 -15.86 0.39
CA LEU A 237 -2.85 -16.98 0.58
C LEU A 237 -1.44 -16.57 0.10
N PRO A 238 -0.37 -16.96 0.82
CA PRO A 238 0.98 -16.78 0.34
C PRO A 238 1.15 -17.43 -1.04
N MET A 239 1.87 -16.75 -1.94
CA MET A 239 2.17 -17.32 -3.25
C MET A 239 3.06 -18.55 -3.11
N THR A 240 2.74 -19.60 -3.86
CA THR A 240 3.62 -20.79 -3.94
C THR A 240 4.86 -20.48 -4.77
N ALA A 241 5.91 -21.31 -4.63
CA ALA A 241 7.12 -21.16 -5.43
C ALA A 241 6.83 -21.20 -6.94
N GLU A 242 5.88 -22.04 -7.39
CA GLU A 242 5.47 -22.14 -8.78
C GLU A 242 4.77 -20.84 -9.26
N GLN A 243 3.93 -20.25 -8.43
CA GLN A 243 3.28 -18.98 -8.73
C GLN A 243 4.30 -17.86 -8.84
N VAL A 244 5.28 -17.78 -7.94
CA VAL A 244 6.37 -16.81 -7.98
C VAL A 244 7.22 -17.01 -9.24
N ALA A 245 7.61 -18.26 -9.56
CA ALA A 245 8.38 -18.57 -10.77
C ALA A 245 7.61 -18.18 -12.04
N SER A 246 6.34 -18.52 -12.12
CA SER A 246 5.45 -18.13 -13.23
C SER A 246 5.33 -16.60 -13.36
N MET A 247 5.19 -15.88 -12.25
CA MET A 247 5.14 -14.41 -12.26
C MET A 247 6.47 -13.82 -12.76
N ARG A 248 7.61 -14.34 -12.30
CA ARG A 248 8.94 -13.84 -12.67
C ARG A 248 9.32 -14.15 -14.11
N SER A 249 8.88 -15.30 -14.66
CA SER A 249 9.17 -15.74 -16.04
C SER A 249 8.19 -15.23 -17.08
N ARG A 250 7.13 -14.53 -16.67
CA ARG A 250 6.13 -14.02 -17.61
C ARG A 250 6.73 -13.00 -18.59
N ASP A 251 6.13 -12.89 -19.77
CA ASP A 251 6.41 -11.77 -20.67
C ASP A 251 6.10 -10.44 -19.96
N LEU A 252 7.08 -9.55 -19.88
CA LEU A 252 6.95 -8.26 -19.21
C LEU A 252 6.00 -7.29 -19.93
N GLN A 253 5.58 -7.58 -21.15
CA GLN A 253 4.47 -6.85 -21.80
C GLN A 253 3.11 -7.13 -21.10
N ILE A 254 3.02 -8.20 -20.32
CA ILE A 254 1.85 -8.55 -19.51
C ILE A 254 2.02 -7.95 -18.12
N LEU A 255 1.16 -6.98 -17.76
CA LEU A 255 1.20 -6.32 -16.47
C LEU A 255 0.85 -7.29 -15.31
N PRO A 256 1.48 -7.13 -14.13
CA PRO A 256 1.23 -8.00 -12.97
C PRO A 256 -0.09 -7.62 -12.27
N VAL A 257 -1.18 -8.17 -12.75
CA VAL A 257 -2.52 -7.94 -12.20
C VAL A 257 -2.78 -8.92 -11.06
N ALA A 258 -3.23 -8.42 -9.91
CA ALA A 258 -3.41 -9.22 -8.69
C ALA A 258 -4.31 -10.45 -8.91
N GLU A 259 -5.38 -10.29 -9.67
CA GLU A 259 -6.35 -11.35 -9.93
C GLU A 259 -5.79 -12.54 -10.74
N ASP A 260 -4.67 -12.34 -11.44
CA ASP A 260 -4.03 -13.39 -12.23
C ASP A 260 -3.11 -14.28 -11.35
N PHE A 261 -2.67 -13.77 -10.19
CA PHE A 261 -1.68 -14.43 -9.34
C PHE A 261 -2.18 -14.73 -7.92
N LEU A 262 -3.09 -13.90 -7.38
CA LEU A 262 -3.45 -13.95 -5.97
C LEU A 262 -4.79 -14.66 -5.73
N GLN A 263 -4.84 -15.40 -4.63
CA GLN A 263 -6.03 -16.05 -4.12
C GLN A 263 -6.25 -15.64 -2.67
N CYS A 264 -7.50 -15.39 -2.29
CA CYS A 264 -7.84 -15.11 -0.91
C CYS A 264 -8.15 -16.40 -0.15
N SER A 265 -7.91 -16.39 1.16
CA SER A 265 -8.24 -17.49 2.08
C SER A 265 -9.75 -17.75 2.17
N VAL A 266 -10.56 -16.76 1.83
CA VAL A 266 -12.02 -16.83 1.78
C VAL A 266 -12.54 -16.34 0.43
N PRO A 267 -13.73 -16.73 0.00
CA PRO A 267 -14.33 -16.25 -1.24
C PRO A 267 -14.51 -14.73 -1.23
N VAL A 268 -14.00 -14.06 -2.28
CA VAL A 268 -14.14 -12.62 -2.52
C VAL A 268 -14.61 -12.35 -3.93
N LYS A 269 -15.25 -11.21 -4.15
CA LYS A 269 -15.71 -10.82 -5.49
C LYS A 269 -14.54 -10.41 -6.39
N ARG A 270 -14.49 -10.97 -7.59
CA ARG A 270 -13.54 -10.56 -8.63
C ARG A 270 -14.21 -9.65 -9.66
N PRO A 271 -13.50 -8.69 -10.24
CA PRO A 271 -12.16 -8.23 -9.83
C PRO A 271 -12.17 -7.65 -8.42
N PHE A 272 -11.02 -7.72 -7.72
CA PHE A 272 -10.92 -7.30 -6.32
C PHE A 272 -11.36 -5.85 -6.10
N HIS A 273 -12.20 -5.65 -5.10
CA HIS A 273 -12.67 -4.34 -4.66
C HIS A 273 -12.01 -3.98 -3.32
N TYR A 274 -11.29 -2.89 -3.25
CA TYR A 274 -10.70 -2.44 -1.99
C TYR A 274 -11.79 -2.12 -0.94
N SER A 275 -12.71 -1.23 -1.26
CA SER A 275 -13.78 -0.89 -0.31
C SER A 275 -14.96 -1.85 -0.43
N VAL A 276 -15.41 -2.38 0.71
CA VAL A 276 -16.54 -3.33 0.82
C VAL A 276 -17.82 -2.82 0.16
N VAL A 277 -18.13 -1.52 0.25
CA VAL A 277 -19.35 -0.96 -0.36
C VAL A 277 -19.34 -1.04 -1.88
N ASN A 278 -18.15 -1.13 -2.49
CA ASN A 278 -18.02 -1.23 -3.95
C ASN A 278 -18.34 -2.64 -4.49
N VAL A 279 -18.40 -3.64 -3.62
CA VAL A 279 -18.81 -5.01 -3.95
C VAL A 279 -20.28 -5.08 -4.37
N TYR A 280 -21.10 -4.21 -3.80
CA TYR A 280 -22.54 -4.18 -3.98
C TYR A 280 -22.97 -2.95 -4.79
N PRO A 281 -23.26 -3.08 -6.11
CA PRO A 281 -23.53 -1.93 -6.99
C PRO A 281 -24.66 -1.01 -6.47
N ALA A 282 -25.75 -1.58 -5.98
CA ALA A 282 -26.86 -0.80 -5.44
C ALA A 282 -26.47 0.00 -4.19
N LEU A 283 -25.73 -0.62 -3.26
CA LEU A 283 -25.24 0.06 -2.07
C LEU A 283 -24.21 1.15 -2.40
N ARG A 284 -23.38 0.93 -3.42
CA ARG A 284 -22.43 1.93 -3.92
C ARG A 284 -23.14 3.18 -4.45
N VAL A 285 -24.21 2.99 -5.23
CA VAL A 285 -25.02 4.11 -5.74
C VAL A 285 -25.67 4.85 -4.57
N TRP A 286 -26.32 4.14 -3.68
CA TRP A 286 -26.93 4.73 -2.48
C TRP A 286 -25.91 5.49 -1.62
N HIS A 287 -24.75 4.91 -1.36
CA HIS A 287 -23.67 5.58 -0.63
C HIS A 287 -23.25 6.90 -1.28
N LYS A 288 -23.04 6.93 -2.61
CA LYS A 288 -22.69 8.14 -3.35
C LYS A 288 -23.79 9.21 -3.27
N LEU A 289 -25.04 8.83 -3.44
CA LEU A 289 -26.19 9.77 -3.31
C LEU A 289 -26.25 10.36 -1.90
N THR A 290 -26.08 9.53 -0.87
CA THR A 290 -26.07 9.99 0.53
C THR A 290 -24.91 10.95 0.81
N GLN A 291 -23.74 10.71 0.22
CA GLN A 291 -22.60 11.63 0.36
C GLN A 291 -22.82 12.96 -0.39
N TRP A 292 -23.47 12.90 -1.56
CA TRP A 292 -23.79 14.12 -2.32
C TRP A 292 -24.80 15.01 -1.59
N LEU A 293 -25.82 14.42 -0.98
CA LEU A 293 -26.83 15.16 -0.20
C LEU A 293 -26.30 15.75 1.12
N ARG A 294 -25.12 15.36 1.57
CA ARG A 294 -24.48 15.86 2.80
C ARG A 294 -23.41 16.92 2.55
N ARG A 295 -23.10 17.22 1.30
CA ARG A 295 -22.21 18.32 0.87
C ARG A 295 -23.00 19.60 0.61
#